data_4ea346b867463813baf1c110d3706888
#
_entry.id   4ea346b867463813baf1c110d3706888
#
_cell.length_a   1.000
_cell.length_b   1.000
_cell.length_c   1.000
_cell.angle_alpha   90.00
_cell.angle_beta   90.00
_cell.angle_gamma   90.00
#
_symmetry.space_group_name_H-M   'P 1'
#
loop_
_entity.id
_entity.type
_entity.pdbx_description
1 polymer ?
#
loop_
_entity_poly.entity_id
_entity_poly.type
_entity_poly.pdbx_seq_one_letter_code
_entity_poly.pdbx_strand_id
1 'polypeptide(L)'
;MEIANKLHQIFHGSSRAHGSFVIENSSLGQKTQGKAKTIKTVGAGVKHWQDHIAGKEGLGIIPIDEENSVRWGAIDIDIYSLNLEKLVE
;
A
#
# COMPACT_ATOMS: atom_id res chain seq x y z
N MET A 1 -15.64 4.46 8.36
CA MET A 1 -14.52 4.44 9.32
C MET A 1 -13.65 5.68 9.11
N GLU A 2 -13.41 6.41 10.18
CA GLU A 2 -12.70 7.70 10.08
C GLU A 2 -11.24 7.56 9.65
N ILE A 3 -10.52 6.55 10.17
CA ILE A 3 -9.12 6.31 9.81
C ILE A 3 -9.00 5.96 8.34
N ALA A 4 -9.89 5.12 7.83
CA ALA A 4 -9.88 4.73 6.42
C ALA A 4 -10.13 5.94 5.51
N ASN A 5 -11.02 6.84 5.89
CA ASN A 5 -11.27 8.07 5.15
C ASN A 5 -10.03 8.95 5.08
N LYS A 6 -9.33 9.10 6.20
CA LYS A 6 -8.10 9.91 6.25
C LYS A 6 -6.99 9.30 5.42
N LEU A 7 -6.79 7.98 5.50
CA LEU A 7 -5.78 7.30 4.72
C LEU A 7 -6.06 7.43 3.22
N HIS A 8 -7.32 7.29 2.84
CA HIS A 8 -7.71 7.46 1.44
C HIS A 8 -7.42 8.88 0.94
N GLN A 9 -7.65 9.89 1.75
CA GLN A 9 -7.36 11.28 1.38
C GLN A 9 -5.87 11.56 1.27
N ILE A 10 -5.07 11.03 2.21
CA ILE A 10 -3.62 11.28 2.23
C ILE A 10 -2.93 10.53 1.09
N PHE A 11 -3.28 9.26 0.90
CA PHE A 11 -2.63 8.40 -0.08
C PHE A 11 -3.46 8.22 -1.34
N HIS A 12 -4.14 9.25 -1.75
CA HIS A 12 -4.92 9.24 -2.99
C HIS A 12 -3.99 9.07 -4.20
N GLY A 13 -4.38 8.20 -5.10
CA GLY A 13 -3.62 7.92 -6.31
C GLY A 13 -4.55 7.68 -7.50
N SER A 14 -4.21 6.70 -8.33
CA SER A 14 -4.98 6.37 -9.51
C SER A 14 -6.42 5.99 -9.15
N SER A 15 -7.38 6.48 -9.93
CA SER A 15 -8.77 6.05 -9.84
C SER A 15 -9.06 4.85 -10.75
N ARG A 16 -8.08 4.40 -11.52
CA ARG A 16 -8.26 3.33 -12.52
C ARG A 16 -7.74 1.98 -12.05
N ALA A 17 -6.79 1.95 -11.14
CA ALA A 17 -6.15 0.71 -10.75
C ALA A 17 -5.56 0.80 -9.34
N HIS A 18 -5.37 -0.34 -8.72
CA HIS A 18 -4.68 -0.47 -7.46
C HIS A 18 -4.09 -1.87 -7.32
N GLY A 19 -3.16 -2.05 -6.38
CA GLY A 19 -2.61 -3.35 -6.05
C GLY A 19 -3.38 -4.02 -4.94
N SER A 20 -3.49 -5.33 -5.01
CA SER A 20 -4.10 -6.15 -3.98
C SER A 20 -3.15 -7.31 -3.65
N PHE A 21 -3.05 -7.64 -2.38
CA PHE A 21 -2.22 -8.74 -1.91
C PHE A 21 -3.02 -9.60 -0.94
N VAL A 22 -3.18 -10.87 -1.27
CA VAL A 22 -3.92 -11.83 -0.43
C VAL A 22 -2.91 -12.73 0.25
N ILE A 23 -2.98 -12.76 1.58
CA ILE A 23 -2.13 -13.64 2.39
C ILE A 23 -2.75 -15.04 2.38
N GLU A 24 -1.99 -16.03 1.87
CA GLU A 24 -2.51 -17.39 1.75
C GLU A 24 -2.27 -18.19 3.02
N ASN A 25 -1.05 -18.40 3.42
CA ASN A 25 -0.73 -19.16 4.62
C ASN A 25 0.47 -18.56 5.32
N SER A 26 0.40 -18.43 6.63
CA SER A 26 1.56 -18.06 7.43
C SER A 26 1.77 -19.08 8.51
N SER A 27 2.96 -19.67 8.55
CA SER A 27 3.40 -20.48 9.68
C SER A 27 4.09 -19.57 10.68
N LEU A 28 3.93 -19.87 11.96
CA LEU A 28 4.54 -19.10 13.01
C LEU A 28 6.05 -19.03 12.82
N GLY A 29 6.60 -17.83 12.81
CA GLY A 29 8.03 -17.62 12.65
C GLY A 29 8.54 -17.64 11.22
N GLN A 30 7.67 -17.81 10.23
CA GLN A 30 8.05 -17.79 8.82
C GLN A 30 7.53 -16.53 8.13
N LYS A 31 8.21 -16.18 7.03
CA LYS A 31 7.76 -15.08 6.19
C LYS A 31 6.41 -15.42 5.58
N THR A 32 5.46 -14.51 5.70
CA THR A 32 4.14 -14.66 5.12
C THR A 32 4.23 -14.69 3.60
N GLN A 33 3.56 -15.67 3.00
CA GLN A 33 3.45 -15.76 1.54
C GLN A 33 2.04 -15.41 1.11
N GLY A 34 1.92 -14.91 -0.11
CA GLY A 34 0.65 -14.55 -0.66
C GLY A 34 0.76 -14.23 -2.14
N LYS A 35 -0.36 -13.86 -2.73
CA LYS A 35 -0.40 -13.47 -4.14
C LYS A 35 -0.67 -11.99 -4.30
N ALA A 36 0.19 -11.33 -5.06
CA ALA A 36 -0.01 -9.95 -5.46
C ALA A 36 -0.67 -9.92 -6.84
N LYS A 37 -1.61 -9.01 -7.01
CA LYS A 37 -2.22 -8.78 -8.32
C LYS A 37 -2.57 -7.30 -8.47
N THR A 38 -2.69 -6.86 -9.71
CA THR A 38 -3.13 -5.50 -10.02
C THR A 38 -4.58 -5.53 -10.46
N ILE A 39 -5.42 -4.78 -9.78
CA ILE A 39 -6.81 -4.57 -10.19
C ILE A 39 -6.81 -3.38 -11.15
N LYS A 40 -7.22 -3.62 -12.38
CA LYS A 40 -7.13 -2.63 -13.46
C LYS A 40 -8.45 -1.95 -13.79
N THR A 41 -9.46 -2.16 -12.96
CA THR A 41 -10.81 -1.65 -13.23
C THR A 41 -11.22 -0.51 -12.30
N VAL A 42 -10.54 -0.36 -11.17
CA VAL A 42 -10.88 0.66 -10.17
C VAL A 42 -9.67 0.97 -9.31
N GLY A 43 -9.55 2.22 -8.88
CA GLY A 43 -8.55 2.62 -7.90
C GLY A 43 -8.96 2.23 -6.49
N ALA A 44 -8.04 2.42 -5.55
CA ALA A 44 -8.33 2.14 -4.14
C ALA A 44 -9.30 3.18 -3.58
N GLY A 45 -10.38 2.73 -2.97
CA GLY A 45 -11.35 3.57 -2.29
C GLY A 45 -11.34 3.34 -0.79
N VAL A 46 -12.24 4.02 -0.10
CA VAL A 46 -12.34 3.92 1.37
C VAL A 46 -12.57 2.47 1.80
N LYS A 47 -13.39 1.73 1.06
CA LYS A 47 -13.65 0.32 1.38
C LYS A 47 -12.38 -0.53 1.34
N HIS A 48 -11.52 -0.28 0.38
CA HIS A 48 -10.24 -0.99 0.27
C HIS A 48 -9.36 -0.70 1.48
N TRP A 49 -9.33 0.53 1.95
CA TRP A 49 -8.62 0.90 3.16
C TRP A 49 -9.22 0.25 4.40
N GLN A 50 -10.55 0.15 4.48
CA GLN A 50 -11.21 -0.54 5.58
C GLN A 50 -10.80 -2.01 5.64
N ASP A 51 -10.79 -2.69 4.51
CA ASP A 51 -10.40 -4.09 4.41
C ASP A 51 -8.92 -4.28 4.77
N HIS A 52 -8.07 -3.36 4.37
CA HIS A 52 -6.65 -3.38 4.72
C HIS A 52 -6.45 -3.21 6.23
N ILE A 53 -7.10 -2.25 6.84
CA ILE A 53 -7.01 -2.02 8.28
C ILE A 53 -7.52 -3.22 9.07
N ALA A 54 -8.57 -3.87 8.57
CA ALA A 54 -9.13 -5.07 9.18
C ALA A 54 -8.25 -6.32 9.00
N GLY A 55 -7.17 -6.21 8.23
CA GLY A 55 -6.27 -7.33 8.00
C GLY A 55 -6.76 -8.33 6.96
N LYS A 56 -7.75 -7.94 6.14
CA LYS A 56 -8.32 -8.84 5.14
C LYS A 56 -7.47 -8.96 3.89
N GLU A 57 -6.82 -7.87 3.48
CA GLU A 57 -5.93 -7.92 2.32
C GLU A 57 -4.91 -6.79 2.35
N GLY A 58 -3.78 -7.00 1.69
CA GLY A 58 -2.80 -5.97 1.46
C GLY A 58 -3.28 -5.02 0.37
N LEU A 59 -2.83 -3.78 0.45
CA LEU A 59 -3.28 -2.74 -0.47
C LEU A 59 -2.07 -2.01 -1.05
N GLY A 60 -2.02 -1.91 -2.38
CA GLY A 60 -1.04 -1.12 -3.09
C GLY A 60 -1.70 0.07 -3.76
N ILE A 61 -1.18 1.25 -3.50
CA ILE A 61 -1.69 2.47 -4.13
C ILE A 61 -0.77 2.81 -5.29
N ILE A 62 -1.34 3.09 -6.46
CA ILE A 62 -0.61 3.61 -7.59
C ILE A 62 -0.60 5.13 -7.43
N PRO A 63 0.55 5.75 -7.09
CA PRO A 63 0.56 7.16 -6.67
C PRO A 63 0.18 8.14 -7.77
N ILE A 64 0.47 7.80 -9.01
CA ILE A 64 0.22 8.71 -10.12
C ILE A 64 -1.28 8.70 -10.47
N ASP A 65 -1.87 9.88 -10.55
CA ASP A 65 -3.28 10.02 -10.92
C ASP A 65 -3.45 10.23 -12.43
N GLU A 66 -4.70 10.46 -12.85
CA GLU A 66 -5.05 10.61 -14.26
C GLU A 66 -4.51 11.91 -14.88
N GLU A 67 -4.09 12.85 -14.04
CA GLU A 67 -3.47 14.10 -14.47
C GLU A 67 -1.94 14.04 -14.49
N ASN A 68 -1.37 12.85 -14.31
CA ASN A 68 0.07 12.62 -14.19
C ASN A 68 0.69 13.35 -12.99
N SER A 69 -0.08 13.52 -11.94
CA SER A 69 0.37 14.15 -10.70
C SER A 69 0.44 13.13 -9.57
N VAL A 70 1.29 13.39 -8.60
CA VAL A 70 1.39 12.56 -7.39
C VAL A 70 1.27 13.45 -6.17
N ARG A 71 0.60 12.93 -5.13
CA ARG A 71 0.43 13.64 -3.85
C ARG A 71 1.40 13.16 -2.79
N TRP A 72 1.99 12.00 -3.01
CA TRP A 72 2.88 11.39 -2.04
C TRP A 72 3.88 10.49 -2.73
N GLY A 73 4.93 10.13 -2.02
CA GLY A 73 5.92 9.18 -2.50
C GLY A 73 6.46 8.38 -1.34
N ALA A 74 7.17 7.29 -1.65
CA ALA A 74 7.76 6.43 -0.65
C ALA A 74 9.12 5.94 -1.11
N ILE A 75 10.02 5.74 -0.14
CA ILE A 75 11.33 5.15 -0.37
C ILE A 75 11.44 3.93 0.52
N ASP A 76 11.74 2.79 -0.10
CA ASP A 76 11.94 1.54 0.61
C ASP A 76 13.42 1.19 0.62
N ILE A 77 13.97 0.96 1.82
CA ILE A 77 15.38 0.67 1.99
C ILE A 77 15.54 -0.68 2.69
N ASP A 78 16.10 -1.65 1.97
CA ASP A 78 16.22 -3.04 2.42
C ASP A 78 17.58 -3.41 2.98
N ILE A 79 18.37 -2.43 3.42
CA ILE A 79 19.69 -2.65 3.99
C ILE A 79 19.58 -2.76 5.51
N TYR A 80 19.76 -3.97 6.04
CA TYR A 80 19.57 -4.22 7.47
C TYR A 80 20.65 -3.63 8.36
N SER A 81 21.83 -3.31 7.83
CA SER A 81 22.91 -2.66 8.56
C SER A 81 22.98 -1.16 8.31
N LEU A 82 21.86 -0.57 8.00
CA LEU A 82 21.76 0.84 7.63
C LEU A 82 22.18 1.76 8.77
N ASN A 83 23.00 2.76 8.45
CA ASN A 83 23.35 3.83 9.38
C ASN A 83 22.37 4.99 9.20
N LEU A 84 21.49 5.16 10.18
CA LEU A 84 20.45 6.19 10.11
C LEU A 84 21.00 7.61 10.14
N GLU A 85 22.18 7.83 10.75
CA GLU A 85 22.80 9.14 10.74
C GLU A 85 23.19 9.58 9.34
N LYS A 86 23.62 8.65 8.50
CA LYS A 86 23.94 8.96 7.10
C LYS A 86 22.70 9.25 6.27
N LEU A 87 21.55 8.72 6.67
CA LEU A 87 20.31 8.97 5.95
C LEU A 87 19.78 10.38 6.14
N VAL A 88 20.01 10.96 7.31
CA VAL A 88 19.48 12.28 7.63
C VAL A 88 20.43 13.42 7.30
N GLU A 89 21.63 13.10 6.84
CA GLU A 89 22.55 14.10 6.32
C GLU A 89 22.10 14.55 4.92
#